data_814570a41f4051be4b587ff800fad67c
#
_entry.id   814570a41f4051be4b587ff800fad67c
#
_cell.length_a   1.000
_cell.length_b   1.000
_cell.length_c   1.000
_cell.angle_alpha   90.00
_cell.angle_beta   90.00
_cell.angle_gamma   90.00
#
_symmetry.space_group_name_H-M   'P 1'
#
loop_
_entity.id
_entity.type
_entity.pdbx_description
1 polymer ?
#
loop_
_entity_poly.entity_id
_entity_poly.type
_entity_poly.pdbx_seq_one_letter_code
_entity_poly.pdbx_strand_id
1 'polypeptide(L)'
;MANAVKTPSQNNLMTEGSIVKSLLLFALPLIFGNLLQQLYNTADSIIVGNFVGANALAAVGSSGSPIYLLIGFSQGLAVGAGVVVSQFLGAKDHREAQEAVHTSLAIAVIMGLLLTVGGIACGRALLVAMNTPAEVLGDAVTYIRIYFGGVLFSVVYNMTAGILNAAGNSRRSLIYLAWASVTNIVLDLVFIVIFRMGVAGAAIATDISQLVSCVLSLRFLIKSTDDCRVIPREIRLHKKMAARIIRVGLPTGIQNMVISFSNVLVQASVNSYGSAAMAGFAAYMKIDGFNILPVSSISMAATTFVGQNYGAGRLDRVKKGTWVTLAMGLVYTLATGALLLLGQNAILHLFTQDEAVVAFGAAAMRWFCPFYFLLSILHGLAGAVRGTGASVPPMVVLLVSLCLFRVVWIQWVLPLFSGIEGVFILYPVSWALGAGLMILYAWKGKWMEYHA
;
A
#
# COMPACT_ATOMS: atom_id res chain seq x y z
N MET A 1 6.13 29.98 -42.11
CA MET A 1 5.26 28.97 -41.49
C MET A 1 6.20 27.95 -40.81
N ALA A 2 6.50 28.15 -39.55
CA ALA A 2 7.35 27.25 -38.78
C ALA A 2 6.49 26.09 -38.29
N ASN A 3 6.82 24.86 -38.76
CA ASN A 3 6.28 23.63 -38.22
C ASN A 3 6.69 23.53 -36.74
N ALA A 4 5.77 23.83 -35.83
CA ALA A 4 5.91 23.50 -34.44
C ALA A 4 5.98 21.96 -34.33
N VAL A 5 7.16 21.45 -34.10
CA VAL A 5 7.37 20.06 -33.68
C VAL A 5 6.59 19.88 -32.37
N LYS A 6 5.44 19.20 -32.46
CA LYS A 6 4.70 18.74 -31.27
C LYS A 6 5.64 17.82 -30.50
N THR A 7 6.30 18.32 -29.46
CA THR A 7 6.87 17.47 -28.42
C THR A 7 5.74 16.58 -27.88
N PRO A 8 5.91 15.24 -27.89
CA PRO A 8 4.88 14.36 -27.34
C PRO A 8 4.65 14.75 -25.89
N SER A 9 3.40 15.00 -25.51
CA SER A 9 3.07 15.21 -24.11
C SER A 9 3.55 13.99 -23.32
N GLN A 10 4.37 14.20 -22.28
CA GLN A 10 4.93 13.10 -21.47
C GLN A 10 3.85 12.39 -20.62
N ASN A 11 2.61 12.87 -20.64
CA ASN A 11 1.49 12.28 -19.95
C ASN A 11 0.90 11.11 -20.74
N ASN A 12 1.12 9.89 -20.26
CA ASN A 12 0.52 8.67 -20.81
C ASN A 12 -0.88 8.45 -20.24
N LEU A 13 -1.82 9.36 -20.53
CA LEU A 13 -3.20 9.22 -20.05
C LEU A 13 -3.88 8.00 -20.68
N MET A 14 -4.60 7.24 -19.83
CA MET A 14 -5.33 6.03 -20.24
C MET A 14 -6.74 6.31 -20.74
N THR A 15 -7.00 7.53 -21.23
CA THR A 15 -8.31 7.96 -21.72
C THR A 15 -8.61 7.49 -23.14
N GLU A 16 -7.62 7.01 -23.88
CA GLU A 16 -7.71 6.55 -25.27
C GLU A 16 -7.07 5.17 -25.45
N GLY A 17 -7.28 4.54 -26.59
CA GLY A 17 -6.69 3.26 -26.94
C GLY A 17 -7.27 2.05 -26.20
N SER A 18 -6.54 0.93 -26.25
CA SER A 18 -6.95 -0.34 -25.62
C SER A 18 -6.92 -0.27 -24.11
N ILE A 19 -8.03 -0.58 -23.46
CA ILE A 19 -8.19 -0.57 -22.00
C ILE A 19 -7.27 -1.61 -21.36
N VAL A 20 -7.28 -2.85 -21.88
CA VAL A 20 -6.46 -3.96 -21.35
C VAL A 20 -4.98 -3.61 -21.40
N LYS A 21 -4.50 -3.13 -22.56
CA LYS A 21 -3.09 -2.75 -22.73
C LYS A 21 -2.70 -1.60 -21.78
N SER A 22 -3.54 -0.60 -21.65
CA SER A 22 -3.29 0.55 -20.76
C SER A 22 -3.20 0.12 -19.30
N LEU A 23 -4.15 -0.69 -18.82
CA LEU A 23 -4.16 -1.21 -17.45
C LEU A 23 -2.96 -2.13 -17.18
N LEU A 24 -2.62 -3.04 -18.09
CA LEU A 24 -1.47 -3.94 -17.94
C LEU A 24 -0.14 -3.16 -17.90
N LEU A 25 0.09 -2.27 -18.86
CA LEU A 25 1.32 -1.47 -18.92
C LEU A 25 1.48 -0.54 -17.71
N PHE A 26 0.37 -0.12 -17.11
CA PHE A 26 0.39 0.69 -15.90
C PHE A 26 0.54 -0.15 -14.64
N ALA A 27 -0.14 -1.30 -14.53
CA ALA A 27 -0.10 -2.16 -13.36
C ALA A 27 1.24 -2.89 -13.19
N LEU A 28 1.87 -3.34 -14.29
CA LEU A 28 3.12 -4.08 -14.23
C LEU A 28 4.25 -3.34 -13.49
N PRO A 29 4.56 -2.05 -13.78
CA PRO A 29 5.55 -1.33 -13.00
C PRO A 29 5.18 -1.19 -11.51
N LEU A 30 3.89 -1.04 -11.18
CA LEU A 30 3.43 -0.99 -9.79
C LEU A 30 3.65 -2.33 -9.08
N ILE A 31 3.35 -3.46 -9.75
CA ILE A 31 3.61 -4.80 -9.23
C ILE A 31 5.09 -4.98 -8.94
N PHE A 32 5.94 -4.69 -9.92
CA PHE A 32 7.40 -4.80 -9.74
C PHE A 32 7.93 -3.85 -8.67
N GLY A 33 7.39 -2.64 -8.56
CA GLY A 33 7.74 -1.69 -7.51
C GLY A 33 7.42 -2.21 -6.12
N ASN A 34 6.21 -2.72 -5.92
CA ASN A 34 5.78 -3.30 -4.65
C ASN A 34 6.57 -4.56 -4.28
N LEU A 35 6.84 -5.43 -5.25
CA LEU A 35 7.70 -6.61 -5.05
C LEU A 35 9.13 -6.21 -4.66
N LEU A 36 9.70 -5.22 -5.36
CA LEU A 36 11.03 -4.71 -5.04
C LEU A 36 11.09 -4.11 -3.64
N GLN A 37 10.05 -3.37 -3.24
CA GLN A 37 9.92 -2.82 -1.89
C GLN A 37 9.89 -3.94 -0.85
N GLN A 38 9.13 -5.00 -1.09
CA GLN A 38 9.08 -6.16 -0.20
C GLN A 38 10.43 -6.87 -0.10
N LEU A 39 11.14 -7.00 -1.22
CA LEU A 39 12.46 -7.62 -1.26
C LEU A 39 13.50 -6.81 -0.48
N TYR A 40 13.56 -5.48 -0.65
CA TYR A 40 14.53 -4.70 0.12
C TYR A 40 14.20 -4.67 1.62
N ASN A 41 12.93 -4.61 2.04
CA ASN A 41 12.56 -4.73 3.45
C ASN A 41 13.00 -6.07 4.05
N THR A 42 12.92 -7.14 3.24
CA THR A 42 13.42 -8.46 3.64
C THR A 42 14.94 -8.48 3.74
N ALA A 43 15.65 -7.87 2.79
CA ALA A 43 17.10 -7.78 2.81
C ALA A 43 17.61 -6.97 4.02
N ASP A 44 16.99 -5.83 4.34
CA ASP A 44 17.29 -5.04 5.54
C ASP A 44 17.15 -5.89 6.82
N SER A 45 16.04 -6.62 6.94
CA SER A 45 15.83 -7.53 8.08
C SER A 45 16.88 -8.64 8.18
N ILE A 46 17.31 -9.20 7.04
CA ILE A 46 18.36 -10.21 6.98
C ILE A 46 19.71 -9.61 7.41
N ILE A 47 20.04 -8.43 6.94
CA ILE A 47 21.31 -7.74 7.27
C ILE A 47 21.34 -7.41 8.76
N VAL A 48 20.27 -6.80 9.30
CA VAL A 48 20.17 -6.49 10.74
C VAL A 48 20.25 -7.75 11.57
N GLY A 49 19.49 -8.80 11.24
CA GLY A 49 19.46 -10.05 12.00
C GLY A 49 20.80 -10.78 12.04
N ASN A 50 21.53 -10.84 10.92
CA ASN A 50 22.79 -11.58 10.84
C ASN A 50 24.00 -10.80 11.36
N PHE A 51 24.03 -9.48 11.20
CA PHE A 51 25.21 -8.68 11.55
C PHE A 51 25.09 -7.89 12.85
N VAL A 52 23.86 -7.61 13.33
CA VAL A 52 23.66 -6.91 14.61
C VAL A 52 23.14 -7.89 15.67
N GLY A 53 22.21 -8.77 15.31
CA GLY A 53 21.70 -9.82 16.18
C GLY A 53 20.20 -9.82 16.40
N ALA A 54 19.72 -10.80 17.16
CA ALA A 54 18.30 -11.07 17.38
C ALA A 54 17.56 -9.90 18.08
N ASN A 55 18.20 -9.25 19.06
CA ASN A 55 17.60 -8.13 19.78
C ASN A 55 17.41 -6.91 18.87
N ALA A 56 18.36 -6.64 17.97
CA ALA A 56 18.26 -5.58 17.00
C ALA A 56 17.14 -5.87 15.97
N LEU A 57 17.04 -7.11 15.50
CA LEU A 57 15.94 -7.53 14.62
C LEU A 57 14.59 -7.38 15.31
N ALA A 58 14.49 -7.74 16.61
CA ALA A 58 13.29 -7.53 17.40
C ALA A 58 12.96 -6.05 17.59
N ALA A 59 13.98 -5.19 17.74
CA ALA A 59 13.81 -3.73 17.84
C ALA A 59 13.25 -3.12 16.56
N VAL A 60 13.79 -3.50 15.40
CA VAL A 60 13.28 -3.08 14.09
C VAL A 60 11.86 -3.61 13.88
N GLY A 61 11.62 -4.89 14.21
CA GLY A 61 10.30 -5.52 14.09
C GLY A 61 9.22 -4.85 14.94
N SER A 62 9.51 -4.56 16.22
CA SER A 62 8.56 -3.88 17.11
C SER A 62 8.27 -2.44 16.71
N SER A 63 9.24 -1.77 16.08
CA SER A 63 9.07 -0.43 15.53
C SER A 63 8.22 -0.42 14.25
N GLY A 64 8.13 -1.54 13.53
CA GLY A 64 7.43 -1.66 12.25
C GLY A 64 5.95 -1.34 12.34
N SER A 65 5.25 -1.82 13.37
CA SER A 65 3.80 -1.60 13.52
C SER A 65 3.40 -0.13 13.66
N PRO A 66 3.99 0.66 14.57
CA PRO A 66 3.69 2.10 14.67
C PRO A 66 4.11 2.87 13.41
N ILE A 67 5.24 2.51 12.81
CA ILE A 67 5.68 3.10 11.55
C ILE A 67 4.66 2.83 10.43
N TYR A 68 4.24 1.58 10.25
CA TYR A 68 3.29 1.20 9.21
C TYR A 68 1.95 1.92 9.37
N LEU A 69 1.48 2.07 10.61
CA LEU A 69 0.22 2.75 10.91
C LEU A 69 0.26 4.22 10.47
N LEU A 70 1.32 4.93 10.82
CA LEU A 70 1.47 6.35 10.50
C LEU A 70 1.76 6.60 9.02
N ILE A 71 2.60 5.76 8.39
CA ILE A 71 2.87 5.83 6.95
C ILE A 71 1.65 5.42 6.14
N GLY A 72 0.91 4.39 6.55
CA GLY A 72 -0.32 3.97 5.89
C GLY A 72 -1.34 5.09 5.77
N PHE A 73 -1.41 5.97 6.77
CA PHE A 73 -2.23 7.18 6.72
C PHE A 73 -1.73 8.17 5.66
N SER A 74 -0.42 8.43 5.60
CA SER A 74 0.16 9.31 4.58
C SER A 74 0.00 8.76 3.16
N GLN A 75 0.11 7.45 2.99
CA GLN A 75 -0.17 6.78 1.72
C GLN A 75 -1.63 6.97 1.29
N GLY A 76 -2.58 6.91 2.23
CA GLY A 76 -3.98 7.21 1.94
C GLY A 76 -4.18 8.62 1.37
N LEU A 77 -3.51 9.63 1.94
CA LEU A 77 -3.53 11.00 1.42
C LEU A 77 -2.88 11.11 0.04
N ALA A 78 -1.77 10.38 -0.20
CA ALA A 78 -1.13 10.32 -1.51
C ALA A 78 -2.06 9.70 -2.59
N VAL A 79 -2.82 8.67 -2.23
CA VAL A 79 -3.86 8.10 -3.10
C VAL A 79 -4.96 9.13 -3.37
N GLY A 80 -5.41 9.86 -2.35
CA GLY A 80 -6.41 10.93 -2.50
C GLY A 80 -5.95 12.02 -3.45
N ALA A 81 -4.71 12.47 -3.30
CA ALA A 81 -4.08 13.41 -4.23
C ALA A 81 -4.01 12.86 -5.65
N GLY A 82 -3.57 11.59 -5.80
CA GLY A 82 -3.52 10.90 -7.09
C GLY A 82 -4.89 10.85 -7.79
N VAL A 83 -5.97 10.58 -7.05
CA VAL A 83 -7.34 10.58 -7.60
C VAL A 83 -7.72 11.98 -8.09
N VAL A 84 -7.53 13.01 -7.26
CA VAL A 84 -7.90 14.39 -7.63
C VAL A 84 -7.10 14.88 -8.83
N VAL A 85 -5.79 14.66 -8.83
CA VAL A 85 -4.91 15.03 -9.97
C VAL A 85 -5.32 14.25 -11.23
N SER A 86 -5.58 12.93 -11.14
CA SER A 86 -5.98 12.12 -12.29
C SER A 86 -7.29 12.58 -12.91
N GLN A 87 -8.25 13.03 -12.11
CA GLN A 87 -9.53 13.58 -12.59
C GLN A 87 -9.32 14.88 -13.36
N PHE A 88 -8.53 15.81 -12.85
CA PHE A 88 -8.26 17.07 -13.57
C PHE A 88 -7.42 16.88 -14.83
N LEU A 89 -6.44 15.96 -14.80
CA LEU A 89 -5.70 15.58 -16.01
C LEU A 89 -6.61 14.96 -17.06
N GLY A 90 -7.55 14.11 -16.65
CA GLY A 90 -8.56 13.54 -17.53
C GLY A 90 -9.49 14.59 -18.13
N ALA A 91 -9.92 15.56 -17.33
CA ALA A 91 -10.72 16.69 -17.76
C ALA A 91 -9.96 17.70 -18.65
N LYS A 92 -8.63 17.55 -18.77
CA LYS A 92 -7.74 18.52 -19.44
C LYS A 92 -7.81 19.93 -18.84
N ASP A 93 -8.11 20.00 -17.54
CA ASP A 93 -8.09 21.25 -16.79
C ASP A 93 -6.69 21.48 -16.20
N HIS A 94 -5.86 22.15 -17.00
CA HIS A 94 -4.45 22.39 -16.69
C HIS A 94 -4.26 23.19 -15.41
N ARG A 95 -5.12 24.17 -15.15
CA ARG A 95 -5.02 25.05 -13.99
C ARG A 95 -5.33 24.30 -12.70
N GLU A 96 -6.47 23.62 -12.64
CA GLU A 96 -6.91 22.88 -11.46
C GLU A 96 -5.96 21.67 -11.20
N ALA A 97 -5.42 21.05 -12.26
CA ALA A 97 -4.41 20.00 -12.13
C ALA A 97 -3.13 20.53 -11.45
N GLN A 98 -2.62 21.69 -11.85
CA GLN A 98 -1.47 22.32 -11.20
C GLN A 98 -1.76 22.74 -9.77
N GLU A 99 -2.92 23.33 -9.50
CA GLU A 99 -3.34 23.67 -8.14
C GLU A 99 -3.42 22.42 -7.24
N ALA A 100 -3.90 21.29 -7.78
CA ALA A 100 -3.94 20.01 -7.07
C ALA A 100 -2.53 19.47 -6.77
N VAL A 101 -1.61 19.54 -7.72
CA VAL A 101 -0.20 19.11 -7.54
C VAL A 101 0.49 19.93 -6.46
N HIS A 102 0.41 21.26 -6.54
CA HIS A 102 1.06 22.15 -5.55
C HIS A 102 0.44 22.00 -4.15
N THR A 103 -0.89 21.87 -4.06
CA THR A 103 -1.59 21.62 -2.78
C THR A 103 -1.21 20.25 -2.20
N SER A 104 -1.07 19.23 -3.05
CA SER A 104 -0.65 17.88 -2.61
C SER A 104 0.73 17.92 -1.96
N LEU A 105 1.68 18.63 -2.57
CA LEU A 105 3.02 18.79 -2.00
C LEU A 105 3.00 19.61 -0.70
N ALA A 106 2.18 20.66 -0.61
CA ALA A 106 2.02 21.41 0.63
C ALA A 106 1.48 20.51 1.76
N ILE A 107 0.46 19.67 1.46
CA ILE A 107 -0.06 18.67 2.41
C ILE A 107 1.03 17.66 2.80
N ALA A 108 1.85 17.17 1.85
CA ALA A 108 2.92 16.24 2.13
C ALA A 108 3.98 16.83 3.08
N VAL A 109 4.38 18.07 2.87
CA VAL A 109 5.34 18.76 3.75
C VAL A 109 4.75 18.95 5.14
N ILE A 110 3.53 19.45 5.26
CA ILE A 110 2.84 19.64 6.55
C ILE A 110 2.72 18.31 7.28
N MET A 111 2.22 17.27 6.61
CA MET A 111 2.06 15.93 7.19
C MET A 111 3.42 15.35 7.59
N GLY A 112 4.42 15.44 6.72
CA GLY A 112 5.77 14.95 7.00
C GLY A 112 6.37 15.61 8.24
N LEU A 113 6.23 16.93 8.39
CA LEU A 113 6.70 17.66 9.57
C LEU A 113 5.92 17.26 10.83
N LEU A 114 4.59 17.11 10.74
CA LEU A 114 3.77 16.66 11.87
C LEU A 114 4.17 15.24 12.31
N LEU A 115 4.40 14.33 11.35
CA LEU A 115 4.85 12.96 11.65
C LEU A 115 6.27 12.95 12.21
N THR A 116 7.17 13.79 11.73
CA THR A 116 8.53 13.94 12.28
C THR A 116 8.46 14.36 13.76
N VAL A 117 7.78 15.45 14.06
CA VAL A 117 7.68 15.97 15.43
C VAL A 117 6.93 14.98 16.32
N GLY A 118 5.77 14.50 15.86
CA GLY A 118 4.93 13.56 16.62
C GLY A 118 5.63 12.22 16.86
N GLY A 119 6.28 11.65 15.83
CA GLY A 119 6.98 10.38 15.90
C GLY A 119 8.19 10.42 16.84
N ILE A 120 8.99 11.50 16.78
CA ILE A 120 10.13 11.67 17.68
C ILE A 120 9.65 11.88 19.13
N ALA A 121 8.63 12.68 19.34
CA ALA A 121 8.10 13.00 20.67
C ALA A 121 7.39 11.78 21.32
N CYS A 122 6.52 11.12 20.55
CA CYS A 122 5.64 10.06 21.05
C CYS A 122 6.20 8.64 20.85
N GLY A 123 7.27 8.45 20.08
CA GLY A 123 7.78 7.13 19.68
C GLY A 123 8.08 6.23 20.87
N ARG A 124 8.73 6.75 21.91
CA ARG A 124 9.00 5.97 23.14
C ARG A 124 7.69 5.58 23.86
N ALA A 125 6.75 6.50 23.99
CA ALA A 125 5.48 6.23 24.66
C ALA A 125 4.67 5.16 23.92
N LEU A 126 4.67 5.19 22.59
CA LEU A 126 4.04 4.17 21.76
C LEU A 126 4.66 2.79 21.97
N LEU A 127 5.99 2.67 21.97
CA LEU A 127 6.69 1.40 22.20
C LEU A 127 6.44 0.85 23.61
N VAL A 128 6.41 1.70 24.62
CA VAL A 128 6.07 1.30 26.00
C VAL A 128 4.62 0.84 26.08
N ALA A 129 3.68 1.55 25.46
CA ALA A 129 2.27 1.17 25.39
C ALA A 129 2.04 -0.18 24.67
N MET A 130 2.95 -0.54 23.75
CA MET A 130 2.95 -1.83 23.07
C MET A 130 3.64 -2.95 23.86
N ASN A 131 4.03 -2.71 25.12
CA ASN A 131 4.74 -3.65 25.97
C ASN A 131 6.05 -4.18 25.35
N THR A 132 6.81 -3.31 24.67
CA THR A 132 8.11 -3.67 24.12
C THR A 132 9.06 -4.07 25.26
N PRO A 133 9.72 -5.25 25.21
CA PRO A 133 10.61 -5.71 26.26
C PRO A 133 11.73 -4.70 26.57
N ALA A 134 12.09 -4.56 27.85
CA ALA A 134 13.08 -3.58 28.30
C ALA A 134 14.46 -3.75 27.63
N GLU A 135 14.83 -4.99 27.31
CA GLU A 135 16.09 -5.35 26.63
C GLU A 135 16.17 -4.80 25.19
N VAL A 136 15.02 -4.63 24.53
CA VAL A 136 14.89 -4.22 23.13
C VAL A 136 14.48 -2.75 23.01
N LEU A 137 13.89 -2.19 24.09
CA LEU A 137 13.29 -0.85 24.07
C LEU A 137 14.28 0.26 23.68
N GLY A 138 15.53 0.18 24.16
CA GLY A 138 16.56 1.16 23.85
C GLY A 138 16.86 1.26 22.36
N ASP A 139 17.08 0.14 21.72
CA ASP A 139 17.34 0.03 20.28
C ASP A 139 16.10 0.41 19.46
N ALA A 140 14.91 -0.01 19.88
CA ALA A 140 13.66 0.33 19.24
C ALA A 140 13.38 1.85 19.27
N VAL A 141 13.63 2.52 20.41
CA VAL A 141 13.50 3.97 20.55
C VAL A 141 14.52 4.70 19.65
N THR A 142 15.75 4.21 19.57
CA THR A 142 16.79 4.77 18.69
C THR A 142 16.36 4.64 17.24
N TYR A 143 15.94 3.45 16.80
CA TYR A 143 15.47 3.19 15.46
C TYR A 143 14.29 4.11 15.06
N ILE A 144 13.25 4.13 15.90
CA ILE A 144 12.02 4.86 15.59
C ILE A 144 12.24 6.38 15.53
N ARG A 145 13.11 6.93 16.41
CA ARG A 145 13.44 8.36 16.41
C ARG A 145 14.21 8.78 15.17
N ILE A 146 15.18 8.00 14.73
CA ILE A 146 15.93 8.27 13.51
C ILE A 146 14.98 8.17 12.31
N TYR A 147 14.23 7.08 12.20
CA TYR A 147 13.28 6.86 11.12
C TYR A 147 12.28 8.02 10.98
N PHE A 148 11.70 8.50 12.11
CA PHE A 148 10.80 9.65 12.06
C PHE A 148 11.53 10.96 11.80
N GLY A 149 12.83 11.05 12.05
CA GLY A 149 13.67 12.17 11.62
C GLY A 149 13.70 12.34 10.10
N GLY A 150 13.65 11.25 9.35
CA GLY A 150 13.63 11.22 7.89
C GLY A 150 12.26 10.99 7.25
N VAL A 151 11.19 10.79 8.02
CA VAL A 151 9.87 10.42 7.48
C VAL A 151 9.28 11.45 6.51
N LEU A 152 9.66 12.72 6.63
CA LEU A 152 9.30 13.77 5.68
C LEU A 152 9.64 13.36 4.24
N PHE A 153 10.82 12.79 4.01
CA PHE A 153 11.26 12.37 2.66
C PHE A 153 10.38 11.25 2.12
N SER A 154 10.03 10.28 2.97
CA SER A 154 9.11 9.19 2.60
C SER A 154 7.72 9.71 2.25
N VAL A 155 7.16 10.63 3.03
CA VAL A 155 5.84 11.22 2.78
C VAL A 155 5.83 12.02 1.48
N VAL A 156 6.85 12.83 1.24
CA VAL A 156 6.99 13.61 -0.01
C VAL A 156 7.18 12.68 -1.20
N TYR A 157 8.00 11.63 -1.07
CA TYR A 157 8.16 10.64 -2.13
C TYR A 157 6.84 9.92 -2.45
N ASN A 158 6.09 9.44 -1.45
CA ASN A 158 4.80 8.80 -1.66
C ASN A 158 3.81 9.74 -2.38
N MET A 159 3.81 11.03 -2.01
CA MET A 159 2.97 12.03 -2.67
C MET A 159 3.38 12.26 -4.13
N THR A 160 4.68 12.42 -4.40
CA THR A 160 5.19 12.59 -5.77
C THR A 160 4.96 11.35 -6.63
N ALA A 161 5.11 10.15 -6.06
CA ALA A 161 4.76 8.89 -6.72
C ALA A 161 3.27 8.82 -7.06
N GLY A 162 2.39 9.26 -6.15
CA GLY A 162 0.95 9.40 -6.39
C GLY A 162 0.64 10.34 -7.57
N ILE A 163 1.31 11.48 -7.65
CA ILE A 163 1.19 12.44 -8.76
C ILE A 163 1.69 11.83 -10.09
N LEU A 164 2.85 11.16 -10.08
CA LEU A 164 3.39 10.48 -11.26
C LEU A 164 2.44 9.38 -11.76
N ASN A 165 1.89 8.61 -10.83
CA ASN A 165 0.90 7.58 -11.16
C ASN A 165 -0.39 8.20 -11.72
N ALA A 166 -0.87 9.33 -11.16
CA ALA A 166 -2.02 10.07 -11.67
C ALA A 166 -1.83 10.54 -13.13
N ALA A 167 -0.59 10.89 -13.49
CA ALA A 167 -0.20 11.22 -14.86
C ALA A 167 -0.03 10.00 -15.79
N GLY A 168 -0.31 8.77 -15.31
CA GLY A 168 -0.12 7.54 -16.08
C GLY A 168 1.33 7.06 -16.16
N ASN A 169 2.24 7.60 -15.35
CA ASN A 169 3.68 7.32 -15.43
C ASN A 169 4.20 6.46 -14.27
N SER A 170 3.61 5.27 -14.08
CA SER A 170 4.02 4.32 -13.05
C SER A 170 5.46 3.81 -13.21
N ARG A 171 5.99 3.82 -14.44
CA ARG A 171 7.38 3.42 -14.70
C ARG A 171 8.40 4.33 -14.01
N ARG A 172 8.12 5.63 -13.91
CA ARG A 172 9.03 6.58 -13.23
C ARG A 172 9.06 6.33 -11.73
N SER A 173 7.91 6.11 -11.09
CA SER A 173 7.88 5.77 -9.66
C SER A 173 8.63 4.46 -9.37
N LEU A 174 8.51 3.44 -10.24
CA LEU A 174 9.31 2.22 -10.13
C LEU A 174 10.82 2.50 -10.19
N ILE A 175 11.29 3.31 -11.16
CA ILE A 175 12.73 3.61 -11.31
C ILE A 175 13.26 4.31 -10.05
N TYR A 176 12.53 5.27 -9.49
CA TYR A 176 13.00 5.98 -8.29
C TYR A 176 12.98 5.10 -7.05
N LEU A 177 12.01 4.20 -6.95
CA LEU A 177 11.98 3.19 -5.90
C LEU A 177 13.15 2.20 -6.04
N ALA A 178 13.49 1.80 -7.27
CA ALA A 178 14.65 0.93 -7.53
C ALA A 178 15.97 1.57 -7.08
N TRP A 179 16.18 2.85 -7.39
CA TRP A 179 17.34 3.60 -6.89
C TRP A 179 17.38 3.68 -5.36
N ALA A 180 16.22 3.95 -4.72
CA ALA A 180 16.12 3.94 -3.27
C ALA A 180 16.47 2.57 -2.69
N SER A 181 15.94 1.49 -3.28
CA SER A 181 16.19 0.12 -2.80
C SER A 181 17.66 -0.29 -2.91
N VAL A 182 18.33 0.03 -4.02
CA VAL A 182 19.76 -0.21 -4.18
C VAL A 182 20.58 0.61 -3.18
N THR A 183 20.23 1.90 -3.01
CA THR A 183 20.89 2.78 -2.05
C THR A 183 20.71 2.25 -0.62
N ASN A 184 19.52 1.80 -0.25
CA ASN A 184 19.26 1.25 1.08
C ASN A 184 20.14 0.03 1.35
N ILE A 185 20.15 -0.99 0.47
CA ILE A 185 20.96 -2.21 0.66
C ILE A 185 22.46 -1.89 0.75
N VAL A 186 22.96 -1.00 -0.11
CA VAL A 186 24.36 -0.60 -0.08
C VAL A 186 24.69 0.11 1.23
N LEU A 187 23.86 1.04 1.67
CA LEU A 187 24.08 1.78 2.91
C LEU A 187 23.90 0.92 4.16
N ASP A 188 22.99 -0.05 4.15
CA ASP A 188 22.88 -1.04 5.23
C ASP A 188 24.19 -1.80 5.39
N LEU A 189 24.77 -2.31 4.29
CA LEU A 189 26.06 -2.98 4.35
C LEU A 189 27.18 -2.04 4.84
N VAL A 190 27.21 -0.80 4.41
CA VAL A 190 28.22 0.18 4.85
C VAL A 190 28.04 0.54 6.32
N PHE A 191 26.84 0.92 6.76
CA PHE A 191 26.63 1.42 8.13
C PHE A 191 26.58 0.31 9.15
N ILE A 192 26.01 -0.84 8.81
CA ILE A 192 25.85 -1.96 9.74
C ILE A 192 27.13 -2.81 9.78
N VAL A 193 27.67 -3.21 8.63
CA VAL A 193 28.78 -4.15 8.56
C VAL A 193 30.13 -3.44 8.74
N ILE A 194 30.37 -2.33 8.00
CA ILE A 194 31.66 -1.62 8.02
C ILE A 194 31.74 -0.70 9.24
N PHE A 195 30.77 0.20 9.44
CA PHE A 195 30.79 1.18 10.52
C PHE A 195 30.22 0.66 11.85
N ARG A 196 29.57 -0.52 11.85
CA ARG A 196 29.02 -1.19 13.04
C ARG A 196 28.06 -0.30 13.83
N MET A 197 27.23 0.47 13.14
CA MET A 197 26.29 1.41 13.76
C MET A 197 25.02 0.74 14.32
N GLY A 198 24.87 -0.57 14.20
CA GLY A 198 23.72 -1.31 14.72
C GLY A 198 22.40 -0.86 14.08
N VAL A 199 21.35 -0.79 14.91
CA VAL A 199 19.99 -0.38 14.45
C VAL A 199 19.94 1.07 13.96
N ALA A 200 20.81 1.94 14.47
CA ALA A 200 20.91 3.32 14.00
C ALA A 200 21.36 3.37 12.52
N GLY A 201 22.29 2.48 12.15
CA GLY A 201 22.74 2.36 10.75
C GLY A 201 21.62 1.99 9.80
N ALA A 202 20.77 1.02 10.16
CA ALA A 202 19.61 0.62 9.38
C ALA A 202 18.61 1.78 9.19
N ALA A 203 18.29 2.49 10.28
CA ALA A 203 17.37 3.63 10.21
C ALA A 203 17.91 4.76 9.33
N ILE A 204 19.19 5.12 9.46
CA ILE A 204 19.85 6.15 8.64
C ILE A 204 19.91 5.72 7.17
N ALA A 205 20.22 4.47 6.88
CA ALA A 205 20.22 3.93 5.51
C ALA A 205 18.84 4.05 4.87
N THR A 206 17.79 3.73 5.61
CA THR A 206 16.40 3.89 5.16
C THR A 206 16.09 5.36 4.87
N ASP A 207 16.40 6.29 5.77
CA ASP A 207 16.13 7.71 5.60
C ASP A 207 16.87 8.30 4.39
N ILE A 208 18.14 7.96 4.20
CA ILE A 208 18.92 8.41 3.03
C ILE A 208 18.34 7.82 1.73
N SER A 209 17.93 6.56 1.73
CA SER A 209 17.31 5.95 0.55
C SER A 209 15.99 6.64 0.18
N GLN A 210 15.17 7.01 1.17
CA GLN A 210 13.95 7.77 0.96
C GLN A 210 14.25 9.21 0.47
N LEU A 211 15.32 9.83 0.97
CA LEU A 211 15.79 11.13 0.47
C LEU A 211 16.17 11.03 -1.01
N VAL A 212 16.87 9.96 -1.43
CA VAL A 212 17.25 9.76 -2.84
C VAL A 212 16.01 9.69 -3.73
N SER A 213 15.03 8.86 -3.39
CA SER A 213 13.79 8.76 -4.17
C SER A 213 12.99 10.07 -4.18
N CYS A 214 12.93 10.76 -3.05
CA CYS A 214 12.30 12.08 -2.91
C CYS A 214 12.95 13.12 -3.84
N VAL A 215 14.27 13.24 -3.81
CA VAL A 215 15.02 14.19 -4.65
C VAL A 215 14.87 13.87 -6.13
N LEU A 216 14.98 12.60 -6.52
CA LEU A 216 14.84 12.18 -7.92
C LEU A 216 13.44 12.46 -8.46
N SER A 217 12.39 12.15 -7.70
CA SER A 217 11.00 12.39 -8.10
C SER A 217 10.65 13.88 -8.17
N LEU A 218 11.06 14.67 -7.18
CA LEU A 218 10.87 16.12 -7.19
C LEU A 218 11.63 16.78 -8.34
N ARG A 219 12.91 16.41 -8.56
CA ARG A 219 13.70 16.94 -9.68
C ARG A 219 13.03 16.66 -11.01
N PHE A 220 12.45 15.48 -11.19
CA PHE A 220 11.71 15.15 -12.41
C PHE A 220 10.48 16.04 -12.56
N LEU A 221 9.65 16.18 -11.53
CA LEU A 221 8.44 17.02 -11.58
C LEU A 221 8.76 18.51 -11.79
N ILE A 222 9.85 19.02 -11.19
CA ILE A 222 10.28 20.41 -11.39
C ILE A 222 10.75 20.65 -12.84
N LYS A 223 11.41 19.67 -13.45
CA LYS A 223 11.91 19.77 -14.83
C LYS A 223 10.86 19.36 -15.88
N SER A 224 9.74 18.82 -15.46
CA SER A 224 8.65 18.45 -16.36
C SER A 224 8.10 19.67 -17.09
N THR A 225 7.58 19.45 -18.29
CA THR A 225 6.91 20.47 -19.13
C THR A 225 5.42 20.22 -19.24
N ASP A 226 4.91 19.22 -18.51
CA ASP A 226 3.52 18.79 -18.50
C ASP A 226 2.73 19.42 -17.32
N ASP A 227 1.44 19.09 -17.22
CA ASP A 227 0.52 19.63 -16.23
C ASP A 227 0.85 19.24 -14.79
N CYS A 228 1.73 18.25 -14.61
CA CYS A 228 2.24 17.83 -13.30
C CYS A 228 3.52 18.58 -12.88
N ARG A 229 3.93 19.61 -13.65
CA ARG A 229 5.12 20.40 -13.34
C ARG A 229 4.98 21.04 -11.96
N VAL A 230 6.02 20.89 -11.14
CA VAL A 230 6.14 21.56 -9.84
C VAL A 230 6.92 22.84 -9.98
N ILE A 231 6.31 23.94 -9.56
CA ILE A 231 6.94 25.25 -9.45
C ILE A 231 7.11 25.54 -7.95
N PRO A 232 8.33 25.50 -7.39
CA PRO A 232 8.53 25.58 -5.95
C PRO A 232 7.91 26.82 -5.29
N ARG A 233 7.87 27.94 -6.02
CA ARG A 233 7.28 29.21 -5.51
C ARG A 233 5.75 29.18 -5.45
N GLU A 234 5.09 28.26 -6.11
CA GLU A 234 3.64 28.11 -6.17
C GLU A 234 3.12 27.03 -5.21
N ILE A 235 4.01 26.36 -4.48
CA ILE A 235 3.61 25.37 -3.46
C ILE A 235 2.90 26.10 -2.33
N ARG A 236 1.57 25.95 -2.31
CA ARG A 236 0.70 26.55 -1.29
C ARG A 236 -0.56 25.72 -1.11
N LEU A 237 -1.21 25.91 0.03
CA LEU A 237 -2.43 25.20 0.36
C LEU A 237 -3.66 25.93 -0.19
N HIS A 238 -4.25 25.40 -1.27
CA HIS A 238 -5.54 25.89 -1.77
C HIS A 238 -6.66 25.18 -1.03
N LYS A 239 -7.48 25.93 -0.26
CA LYS A 239 -8.50 25.34 0.63
C LYS A 239 -9.46 24.39 -0.06
N LYS A 240 -9.98 24.74 -1.24
CA LYS A 240 -10.88 23.89 -2.03
C LYS A 240 -10.21 22.56 -2.41
N MET A 241 -8.97 22.65 -2.90
CA MET A 241 -8.20 21.51 -3.37
C MET A 241 -7.79 20.62 -2.19
N ALA A 242 -7.34 21.19 -1.09
CA ALA A 242 -7.02 20.47 0.14
C ALA A 242 -8.24 19.71 0.68
N ALA A 243 -9.41 20.35 0.73
CA ALA A 243 -10.64 19.71 1.18
C ALA A 243 -11.00 18.50 0.28
N ARG A 244 -10.81 18.61 -1.04
CA ARG A 244 -11.08 17.53 -2.00
C ARG A 244 -10.09 16.37 -1.84
N ILE A 245 -8.80 16.67 -1.70
CA ILE A 245 -7.75 15.68 -1.45
C ILE A 245 -8.00 14.95 -0.13
N ILE A 246 -8.30 15.68 0.94
CA ILE A 246 -8.57 15.10 2.26
C ILE A 246 -9.85 14.26 2.24
N ARG A 247 -10.91 14.69 1.56
CA ARG A 247 -12.17 13.93 1.44
C ARG A 247 -11.96 12.56 0.81
N VAL A 248 -11.04 12.43 -0.12
CA VAL A 248 -10.70 11.15 -0.78
C VAL A 248 -9.63 10.39 0.00
N GLY A 249 -8.60 11.09 0.46
CA GLY A 249 -7.42 10.50 1.07
C GLY A 249 -7.62 10.04 2.51
N LEU A 250 -8.35 10.81 3.32
CA LEU A 250 -8.59 10.47 4.73
C LEU A 250 -9.33 9.14 4.90
N PRO A 251 -10.45 8.86 4.19
CA PRO A 251 -11.09 7.55 4.27
C PRO A 251 -10.16 6.42 3.82
N THR A 252 -9.32 6.64 2.81
CA THR A 252 -8.35 5.64 2.34
C THR A 252 -7.27 5.37 3.38
N GLY A 253 -6.78 6.40 4.06
CA GLY A 253 -5.84 6.26 5.17
C GLY A 253 -6.43 5.48 6.35
N ILE A 254 -7.64 5.82 6.77
CA ILE A 254 -8.39 5.10 7.81
C ILE A 254 -8.58 3.63 7.41
N GLN A 255 -8.94 3.35 6.15
CA GLN A 255 -9.07 2.00 5.63
C GLN A 255 -7.79 1.17 5.82
N ASN A 256 -6.61 1.73 5.51
CA ASN A 256 -5.33 1.04 5.69
C ASN A 256 -5.06 0.72 7.17
N MET A 257 -5.36 1.66 8.07
CA MET A 257 -5.23 1.44 9.52
C MET A 257 -6.17 0.34 10.02
N VAL A 258 -7.42 0.32 9.57
CA VAL A 258 -8.42 -0.69 9.95
C VAL A 258 -8.01 -2.08 9.52
N ILE A 259 -7.49 -2.24 8.30
CA ILE A 259 -6.98 -3.53 7.80
C ILE A 259 -5.83 -4.03 8.67
N SER A 260 -4.88 -3.15 9.01
CA SER A 260 -3.74 -3.50 9.87
C SER A 260 -4.18 -3.92 11.26
N PHE A 261 -5.10 -3.18 11.87
CA PHE A 261 -5.67 -3.51 13.18
C PHE A 261 -6.40 -4.86 13.16
N SER A 262 -7.20 -5.12 12.12
CA SER A 262 -7.89 -6.39 11.94
C SER A 262 -6.92 -7.58 11.89
N ASN A 263 -5.81 -7.43 11.17
CA ASN A 263 -4.80 -8.49 11.07
C ASN A 263 -4.16 -8.79 12.44
N VAL A 264 -3.93 -7.76 13.28
CA VAL A 264 -3.43 -7.95 14.66
C VAL A 264 -4.42 -8.74 15.51
N LEU A 265 -5.73 -8.45 15.42
CA LEU A 265 -6.75 -9.18 16.17
C LEU A 265 -6.81 -10.67 15.78
N VAL A 266 -6.73 -10.95 14.49
CA VAL A 266 -6.74 -12.34 14.01
C VAL A 266 -5.44 -13.06 14.42
N GLN A 267 -4.30 -12.39 14.35
CA GLN A 267 -3.02 -12.96 14.81
C GLN A 267 -3.08 -13.33 16.29
N ALA A 268 -3.67 -12.49 17.13
CA ALA A 268 -3.87 -12.78 18.54
C ALA A 268 -4.72 -14.06 18.76
N SER A 269 -5.73 -14.29 17.93
CA SER A 269 -6.54 -15.50 17.95
C SER A 269 -5.73 -16.74 17.51
N VAL A 270 -4.90 -16.63 16.47
CA VAL A 270 -4.01 -17.73 16.04
C VAL A 270 -3.02 -18.11 17.15
N ASN A 271 -2.49 -17.12 17.85
CA ASN A 271 -1.51 -17.33 18.91
C ASN A 271 -2.04 -18.21 20.06
N SER A 272 -3.35 -18.22 20.30
CA SER A 272 -3.96 -19.07 21.34
C SER A 272 -3.92 -20.57 21.04
N TYR A 273 -3.62 -20.97 19.77
CA TYR A 273 -3.54 -22.38 19.35
C TYR A 273 -2.12 -22.97 19.45
N GLY A 274 -1.17 -22.23 20.01
CA GLY A 274 0.19 -22.71 20.30
C GLY A 274 1.24 -22.36 19.24
N SER A 275 2.49 -22.70 19.53
CA SER A 275 3.65 -22.26 18.74
C SER A 275 3.69 -22.81 17.31
N ALA A 276 3.27 -24.06 17.10
CA ALA A 276 3.21 -24.67 15.77
C ALA A 276 2.19 -23.96 14.86
N ALA A 277 1.01 -23.59 15.41
CA ALA A 277 -0.01 -22.83 14.68
C ALA A 277 0.49 -21.42 14.35
N MET A 278 1.15 -20.74 15.30
CA MET A 278 1.76 -19.43 15.06
C MET A 278 2.80 -19.48 13.95
N ALA A 279 3.69 -20.47 13.99
CA ALA A 279 4.75 -20.62 12.99
C ALA A 279 4.19 -20.97 11.61
N GLY A 280 3.21 -21.88 11.53
CA GLY A 280 2.55 -22.26 10.27
C GLY A 280 1.78 -21.10 9.65
N PHE A 281 1.05 -20.35 10.45
CA PHE A 281 0.35 -19.14 10.00
C PHE A 281 1.31 -18.04 9.58
N ALA A 282 2.43 -17.84 10.31
CA ALA A 282 3.46 -16.88 9.94
C ALA A 282 4.13 -17.23 8.60
N ALA A 283 4.41 -18.52 8.34
CA ALA A 283 4.92 -18.97 7.05
C ALA A 283 3.93 -18.67 5.92
N TYR A 284 2.65 -18.98 6.13
CA TYR A 284 1.57 -18.63 5.19
C TYR A 284 1.52 -17.11 4.95
N MET A 285 1.54 -16.27 6.00
CA MET A 285 1.45 -14.81 5.87
C MET A 285 2.60 -14.20 5.06
N LYS A 286 3.79 -14.81 5.08
CA LYS A 286 4.88 -14.40 4.18
C LYS A 286 4.55 -14.67 2.72
N ILE A 287 3.98 -15.83 2.43
CA ILE A 287 3.54 -16.21 1.07
C ILE A 287 2.42 -15.27 0.61
N ASP A 288 1.42 -15.06 1.47
CA ASP A 288 0.28 -14.17 1.21
C ASP A 288 0.72 -12.73 0.96
N GLY A 289 1.72 -12.25 1.71
CA GLY A 289 2.30 -10.92 1.54
C GLY A 289 2.80 -10.67 0.12
N PHE A 290 3.40 -11.66 -0.54
CA PHE A 290 3.78 -11.56 -1.94
C PHE A 290 2.59 -11.69 -2.89
N ASN A 291 1.61 -12.52 -2.57
CA ASN A 291 0.44 -12.77 -3.42
C ASN A 291 -0.53 -11.57 -3.46
N ILE A 292 -0.68 -10.82 -2.37
CA ILE A 292 -1.59 -9.66 -2.29
C ILE A 292 -1.07 -8.43 -3.05
N LEU A 293 0.24 -8.29 -3.26
CA LEU A 293 0.85 -7.11 -3.89
C LEU A 293 0.34 -6.86 -5.32
N PRO A 294 0.24 -7.86 -6.22
CA PRO A 294 -0.37 -7.66 -7.53
C PRO A 294 -1.85 -7.28 -7.46
N VAL A 295 -2.62 -7.84 -6.53
CA VAL A 295 -4.05 -7.47 -6.34
C VAL A 295 -4.15 -5.99 -5.96
N SER A 296 -3.33 -5.53 -5.03
CA SER A 296 -3.26 -4.12 -4.62
C SER A 296 -2.83 -3.20 -5.76
N SER A 297 -1.88 -3.65 -6.58
CA SER A 297 -1.39 -2.90 -7.74
C SER A 297 -2.45 -2.77 -8.84
N ILE A 298 -3.21 -3.84 -9.10
CA ILE A 298 -4.35 -3.84 -10.03
C ILE A 298 -5.45 -2.90 -9.52
N SER A 299 -5.73 -2.90 -8.21
CA SER A 299 -6.67 -1.97 -7.59
C SER A 299 -6.22 -0.50 -7.74
N MET A 300 -4.92 -0.23 -7.58
CA MET A 300 -4.35 1.10 -7.79
C MET A 300 -4.45 1.52 -9.27
N ALA A 301 -4.18 0.59 -10.19
CA ALA A 301 -4.35 0.84 -11.63
C ALA A 301 -5.81 1.17 -11.98
N ALA A 302 -6.77 0.46 -11.39
CA ALA A 302 -8.19 0.77 -11.52
C ALA A 302 -8.51 2.19 -11.01
N THR A 303 -7.98 2.56 -9.85
CA THR A 303 -8.19 3.89 -9.25
C THR A 303 -7.72 5.00 -10.19
N THR A 304 -6.51 4.89 -10.74
CA THR A 304 -5.96 5.88 -11.68
C THR A 304 -6.71 5.89 -13.02
N PHE A 305 -6.96 4.70 -13.59
CA PHE A 305 -7.69 4.58 -14.86
C PHE A 305 -9.09 5.18 -14.76
N VAL A 306 -9.82 4.83 -13.71
CA VAL A 306 -11.15 5.36 -13.45
C VAL A 306 -11.08 6.86 -13.21
N GLY A 307 -10.14 7.35 -12.41
CA GLY A 307 -9.98 8.78 -12.15
C GLY A 307 -9.79 9.60 -13.42
N GLN A 308 -8.89 9.17 -14.30
CA GLN A 308 -8.65 9.84 -15.58
C GLN A 308 -9.87 9.80 -16.51
N ASN A 309 -10.52 8.64 -16.66
CA ASN A 309 -11.68 8.50 -17.56
C ASN A 309 -12.94 9.16 -16.99
N TYR A 310 -13.09 9.17 -15.66
CA TYR A 310 -14.17 9.88 -14.98
C TYR A 310 -14.04 11.39 -15.16
N GLY A 311 -12.83 11.94 -14.95
CA GLY A 311 -12.53 13.34 -15.22
C GLY A 311 -12.75 13.73 -16.69
N ALA A 312 -12.44 12.83 -17.63
CA ALA A 312 -12.69 13.01 -19.06
C ALA A 312 -14.18 12.85 -19.46
N GLY A 313 -15.10 12.56 -18.53
CA GLY A 313 -16.50 12.28 -18.83
C GLY A 313 -16.76 10.96 -19.57
N ARG A 314 -15.75 10.06 -19.67
CA ARG A 314 -15.80 8.80 -20.43
C ARG A 314 -16.35 7.66 -19.57
N LEU A 315 -17.62 7.77 -19.14
CA LEU A 315 -18.27 6.77 -18.27
C LEU A 315 -18.37 5.39 -18.93
N ASP A 316 -18.44 5.31 -20.26
CA ASP A 316 -18.34 4.07 -21.02
C ASP A 316 -17.03 3.32 -20.73
N ARG A 317 -15.90 4.05 -20.69
CA ARG A 317 -14.60 3.50 -20.38
C ARG A 317 -14.45 3.18 -18.90
N VAL A 318 -15.05 3.97 -18.00
CA VAL A 318 -15.09 3.65 -16.56
C VAL A 318 -15.73 2.28 -16.34
N LYS A 319 -16.90 2.02 -16.92
CA LYS A 319 -17.59 0.71 -16.85
C LYS A 319 -16.73 -0.43 -17.40
N LYS A 320 -16.24 -0.28 -18.64
CA LYS A 320 -15.42 -1.30 -19.29
C LYS A 320 -14.13 -1.53 -18.56
N GLY A 321 -13.45 -0.47 -18.09
CA GLY A 321 -12.20 -0.58 -17.32
C GLY A 321 -12.39 -1.28 -15.99
N THR A 322 -13.50 -1.04 -15.30
CA THR A 322 -13.85 -1.77 -14.08
C THR A 322 -13.98 -3.28 -14.35
N TRP A 323 -14.71 -3.67 -15.41
CA TRP A 323 -14.82 -5.09 -15.78
C TRP A 323 -13.48 -5.71 -16.18
N VAL A 324 -12.65 -4.99 -16.94
CA VAL A 324 -11.31 -5.46 -17.30
C VAL A 324 -10.44 -5.65 -16.05
N THR A 325 -10.49 -4.71 -15.12
CA THR A 325 -9.76 -4.82 -13.84
C THR A 325 -10.19 -6.04 -13.04
N LEU A 326 -11.52 -6.27 -12.94
CA LEU A 326 -12.05 -7.46 -12.27
C LEU A 326 -11.59 -8.75 -12.96
N ALA A 327 -11.64 -8.80 -14.30
CA ALA A 327 -11.19 -9.96 -15.06
C ALA A 327 -9.69 -10.22 -14.87
N MET A 328 -8.85 -9.19 -14.91
CA MET A 328 -7.41 -9.30 -14.65
C MET A 328 -7.13 -9.84 -13.24
N GLY A 329 -7.81 -9.29 -12.24
CA GLY A 329 -7.66 -9.72 -10.86
C GLY A 329 -8.17 -11.15 -10.64
N LEU A 330 -9.29 -11.54 -11.27
CA LEU A 330 -9.82 -12.91 -11.22
C LEU A 330 -8.85 -13.92 -11.86
N VAL A 331 -8.36 -13.63 -13.05
CA VAL A 331 -7.38 -14.51 -13.73
C VAL A 331 -6.13 -14.68 -12.87
N TYR A 332 -5.60 -13.58 -12.33
CA TYR A 332 -4.42 -13.62 -11.47
C TYR A 332 -4.68 -14.45 -10.20
N THR A 333 -5.76 -14.18 -9.46
CA THR A 333 -6.03 -14.83 -8.17
C THR A 333 -6.43 -16.29 -8.30
N LEU A 334 -7.12 -16.67 -9.37
CA LEU A 334 -7.43 -18.08 -9.65
C LEU A 334 -6.16 -18.85 -10.05
N ALA A 335 -5.30 -18.27 -10.89
CA ALA A 335 -4.05 -18.91 -11.29
C ALA A 335 -3.09 -19.06 -10.10
N THR A 336 -2.86 -18.00 -9.32
CA THR A 336 -1.97 -18.05 -8.15
C THR A 336 -2.55 -18.88 -7.03
N GLY A 337 -3.85 -18.81 -6.78
CA GLY A 337 -4.54 -19.65 -5.80
C GLY A 337 -4.39 -21.14 -6.11
N ALA A 338 -4.56 -21.53 -7.39
CA ALA A 338 -4.35 -22.90 -7.82
C ALA A 338 -2.87 -23.33 -7.69
N LEU A 339 -1.92 -22.50 -8.12
CA LEU A 339 -0.48 -22.79 -8.01
C LEU A 339 -0.06 -22.96 -6.54
N LEU A 340 -0.50 -22.05 -5.66
CA LEU A 340 -0.19 -22.11 -4.23
C LEU A 340 -0.81 -23.34 -3.57
N LEU A 341 -2.04 -23.71 -3.94
CA LEU A 341 -2.72 -24.85 -3.39
C LEU A 341 -2.06 -26.17 -3.83
N LEU A 342 -1.70 -26.29 -5.11
CA LEU A 342 -1.01 -27.47 -5.64
C LEU A 342 0.42 -27.61 -5.08
N GLY A 343 1.13 -26.47 -4.90
CA GLY A 343 2.50 -26.43 -4.40
C GLY A 343 2.63 -26.27 -2.87
N GLN A 344 1.53 -26.29 -2.10
CA GLN A 344 1.50 -25.89 -0.69
C GLN A 344 2.59 -26.54 0.17
N ASN A 345 2.77 -27.85 0.07
CA ASN A 345 3.77 -28.57 0.87
C ASN A 345 5.20 -28.21 0.46
N ALA A 346 5.50 -28.20 -0.84
CA ALA A 346 6.82 -27.84 -1.34
C ALA A 346 7.21 -26.39 -0.96
N ILE A 347 6.24 -25.45 -1.05
CA ILE A 347 6.46 -24.05 -0.72
C ILE A 347 6.67 -23.88 0.79
N LEU A 348 5.87 -24.55 1.64
CA LEU A 348 6.00 -24.48 3.08
C LEU A 348 7.30 -25.10 3.59
N HIS A 349 7.77 -26.19 2.97
CA HIS A 349 9.06 -26.80 3.30
C HIS A 349 10.28 -25.90 2.98
N LEU A 350 10.12 -24.84 2.20
CA LEU A 350 11.17 -23.80 2.06
C LEU A 350 11.37 -22.98 3.35
N PHE A 351 10.34 -22.94 4.20
CA PHE A 351 10.38 -22.15 5.46
C PHE A 351 10.68 -23.01 6.68
N THR A 352 10.27 -24.27 6.68
CA THR A 352 10.42 -25.16 7.84
C THR A 352 10.40 -26.61 7.45
N GLN A 353 11.09 -27.45 8.23
CA GLN A 353 11.07 -28.91 8.12
C GLN A 353 10.16 -29.55 9.19
N ASP A 354 9.53 -28.76 10.07
CA ASP A 354 8.61 -29.25 11.09
C ASP A 354 7.25 -29.56 10.46
N GLU A 355 6.87 -30.84 10.41
CA GLU A 355 5.64 -31.33 9.82
C GLU A 355 4.38 -30.76 10.50
N ALA A 356 4.42 -30.47 11.81
CA ALA A 356 3.30 -29.86 12.51
C ALA A 356 3.08 -28.42 12.02
N VAL A 357 4.17 -27.66 11.83
CA VAL A 357 4.13 -26.29 11.29
C VAL A 357 3.64 -26.29 9.85
N VAL A 358 4.15 -27.23 9.02
CA VAL A 358 3.70 -27.39 7.61
C VAL A 358 2.22 -27.73 7.56
N ALA A 359 1.71 -28.58 8.44
CA ALA A 359 0.29 -28.97 8.48
C ALA A 359 -0.63 -27.76 8.75
N PHE A 360 -0.25 -26.88 9.70
CA PHE A 360 -1.01 -25.65 9.97
C PHE A 360 -0.95 -24.65 8.80
N GLY A 361 0.20 -24.46 8.20
CA GLY A 361 0.36 -23.59 7.01
C GLY A 361 -0.46 -24.12 5.82
N ALA A 362 -0.42 -25.43 5.56
CA ALA A 362 -1.20 -26.06 4.51
C ALA A 362 -2.72 -25.99 4.78
N ALA A 363 -3.14 -26.11 6.04
CA ALA A 363 -4.54 -25.91 6.42
C ALA A 363 -5.00 -24.48 6.13
N ALA A 364 -4.20 -23.48 6.47
CA ALA A 364 -4.47 -22.07 6.13
C ALA A 364 -4.59 -21.89 4.61
N MET A 365 -3.63 -22.42 3.84
CA MET A 365 -3.65 -22.31 2.37
C MET A 365 -4.89 -22.96 1.75
N ARG A 366 -5.36 -24.11 2.26
CA ARG A 366 -6.59 -24.78 1.80
C ARG A 366 -7.84 -23.92 1.99
N TRP A 367 -7.88 -23.09 3.04
CA TRP A 367 -9.00 -22.22 3.30
C TRP A 367 -8.91 -20.88 2.57
N PHE A 368 -7.70 -20.37 2.27
CA PHE A 368 -7.53 -19.03 1.72
C PHE A 368 -7.37 -19.04 0.19
N CYS A 369 -6.51 -19.91 -0.34
CA CYS A 369 -6.17 -19.89 -1.76
C CYS A 369 -7.37 -20.05 -2.71
N PRO A 370 -8.36 -20.93 -2.46
CA PRO A 370 -9.52 -21.05 -3.32
C PRO A 370 -10.40 -19.80 -3.37
N PHE A 371 -10.30 -18.94 -2.37
CA PHE A 371 -11.17 -17.77 -2.19
C PHE A 371 -10.49 -16.42 -2.46
N TYR A 372 -9.23 -16.39 -2.91
CA TYR A 372 -8.54 -15.16 -3.27
C TYR A 372 -9.27 -14.32 -4.32
N PHE A 373 -10.10 -14.94 -5.16
CA PHE A 373 -10.91 -14.21 -6.13
C PHE A 373 -11.90 -13.23 -5.48
N LEU A 374 -12.41 -13.54 -4.27
CA LEU A 374 -13.27 -12.62 -3.51
C LEU A 374 -12.50 -11.36 -3.09
N LEU A 375 -11.24 -11.54 -2.69
CA LEU A 375 -10.36 -10.43 -2.33
C LEU A 375 -10.07 -9.53 -3.54
N SER A 376 -9.86 -10.15 -4.71
CA SER A 376 -9.69 -9.42 -5.97
C SER A 376 -10.92 -8.61 -6.37
N ILE A 377 -12.13 -9.16 -6.22
CA ILE A 377 -13.39 -8.44 -6.47
C ILE A 377 -13.52 -7.27 -5.50
N LEU A 378 -13.31 -7.51 -4.21
CA LEU A 378 -13.39 -6.50 -3.16
C LEU A 378 -12.47 -5.31 -3.45
N HIS A 379 -11.18 -5.57 -3.67
CA HIS A 379 -10.18 -4.52 -3.91
C HIS A 379 -10.32 -3.87 -5.29
N GLY A 380 -10.68 -4.63 -6.32
CA GLY A 380 -10.89 -4.11 -7.67
C GLY A 380 -12.05 -3.11 -7.73
N LEU A 381 -13.20 -3.47 -7.14
CA LEU A 381 -14.35 -2.56 -7.04
C LEU A 381 -14.05 -1.36 -6.13
N ALA A 382 -13.40 -1.59 -4.99
CA ALA A 382 -12.99 -0.50 -4.09
C ALA A 382 -12.08 0.50 -4.81
N GLY A 383 -11.14 0.02 -5.62
CA GLY A 383 -10.26 0.85 -6.44
C GLY A 383 -11.02 1.66 -7.48
N ALA A 384 -11.95 1.03 -8.22
CA ALA A 384 -12.77 1.68 -9.23
C ALA A 384 -13.67 2.78 -8.61
N VAL A 385 -14.37 2.47 -7.52
CA VAL A 385 -15.22 3.43 -6.81
C VAL A 385 -14.40 4.60 -6.27
N ARG A 386 -13.22 4.33 -5.70
CA ARG A 386 -12.31 5.37 -5.21
C ARG A 386 -11.86 6.31 -6.33
N GLY A 387 -11.64 5.79 -7.54
CA GLY A 387 -11.24 6.58 -8.71
C GLY A 387 -12.24 7.68 -9.07
N THR A 388 -13.53 7.50 -8.80
CA THR A 388 -14.54 8.57 -8.99
C THR A 388 -14.55 9.62 -7.86
N GLY A 389 -13.73 9.44 -6.82
CA GLY A 389 -13.70 10.30 -5.63
C GLY A 389 -14.55 9.79 -4.47
N ALA A 390 -15.34 8.73 -4.66
CA ALA A 390 -16.19 8.14 -3.64
C ALA A 390 -15.41 7.16 -2.74
N SER A 391 -14.57 7.66 -1.85
CA SER A 391 -13.70 6.84 -0.97
C SER A 391 -14.39 6.35 0.31
N VAL A 392 -15.45 7.01 0.74
CA VAL A 392 -16.16 6.64 1.99
C VAL A 392 -16.84 5.27 1.88
N PRO A 393 -17.57 4.92 0.80
CA PRO A 393 -18.22 3.62 0.72
C PRO A 393 -17.25 2.44 0.78
N PRO A 394 -16.13 2.39 0.02
CA PRO A 394 -15.12 1.34 0.20
C PRO A 394 -14.56 1.26 1.62
N MET A 395 -14.30 2.40 2.25
CA MET A 395 -13.84 2.43 3.65
C MET A 395 -14.86 1.77 4.58
N VAL A 396 -16.14 2.14 4.47
CA VAL A 396 -17.21 1.57 5.32
C VAL A 396 -17.38 0.07 5.10
N VAL A 397 -17.37 -0.38 3.83
CA VAL A 397 -17.47 -1.80 3.51
C VAL A 397 -16.31 -2.59 4.13
N LEU A 398 -15.07 -2.09 4.01
CA LEU A 398 -13.91 -2.74 4.58
C LEU A 398 -13.88 -2.70 6.11
N LEU A 399 -14.33 -1.60 6.72
CA LEU A 399 -14.52 -1.51 8.18
C LEU A 399 -15.54 -2.54 8.68
N VAL A 400 -16.67 -2.65 8.02
CA VAL A 400 -17.72 -3.60 8.40
C VAL A 400 -17.26 -5.04 8.19
N SER A 401 -16.74 -5.37 7.00
CA SER A 401 -16.41 -6.76 6.64
C SER A 401 -15.10 -7.27 7.24
N LEU A 402 -14.05 -6.45 7.25
CA LEU A 402 -12.73 -6.89 7.68
C LEU A 402 -12.38 -6.50 9.13
N CYS A 403 -13.17 -5.67 9.80
CA CYS A 403 -12.94 -5.33 11.20
C CYS A 403 -14.13 -5.72 12.09
N LEU A 404 -15.26 -5.06 11.96
CA LEU A 404 -16.41 -5.31 12.83
C LEU A 404 -16.89 -6.76 12.77
N PHE A 405 -17.05 -7.30 11.56
CA PHE A 405 -17.46 -8.69 11.36
C PHE A 405 -16.46 -9.68 11.98
N ARG A 406 -15.15 -9.42 11.83
CA ARG A 406 -14.11 -10.29 12.41
C ARG A 406 -14.10 -10.24 13.93
N VAL A 407 -14.32 -9.07 14.54
CA VAL A 407 -14.48 -8.95 16.01
C VAL A 407 -15.68 -9.76 16.48
N VAL A 408 -16.83 -9.60 15.82
CA VAL A 408 -18.06 -10.36 16.14
C VAL A 408 -17.80 -11.86 16.00
N TRP A 409 -17.17 -12.29 14.91
CA TRP A 409 -16.83 -13.69 14.68
C TRP A 409 -15.93 -14.27 15.78
N ILE A 410 -14.86 -13.57 16.13
CA ILE A 410 -13.91 -14.01 17.15
C ILE A 410 -14.59 -14.14 18.52
N GLN A 411 -15.51 -13.23 18.87
CA GLN A 411 -16.15 -13.22 20.18
C GLN A 411 -17.30 -14.25 20.31
N TRP A 412 -18.08 -14.47 19.24
CA TRP A 412 -19.31 -15.26 19.36
C TRP A 412 -19.35 -16.51 18.47
N VAL A 413 -18.66 -16.52 17.38
CA VAL A 413 -18.67 -17.66 16.42
C VAL A 413 -17.47 -18.58 16.63
N LEU A 414 -16.27 -18.02 16.82
CA LEU A 414 -15.07 -18.82 17.02
C LEU A 414 -15.16 -19.79 18.22
N PRO A 415 -15.77 -19.45 19.38
CA PRO A 415 -15.95 -20.41 20.48
C PRO A 415 -16.79 -21.64 20.14
N LEU A 416 -17.55 -21.64 19.05
CA LEU A 416 -18.31 -22.79 18.57
C LEU A 416 -17.45 -23.82 17.83
N PHE A 417 -16.23 -23.46 17.47
CA PHE A 417 -15.27 -24.34 16.79
C PHE A 417 -14.31 -24.94 17.81
N SER A 418 -14.01 -26.22 17.66
CA SER A 418 -13.04 -26.93 18.52
C SER A 418 -11.59 -26.76 18.08
N GLY A 419 -11.33 -26.23 16.87
CA GLY A 419 -10.01 -26.10 16.28
C GLY A 419 -9.76 -24.77 15.61
N ILE A 420 -8.54 -24.58 15.11
CA ILE A 420 -8.07 -23.36 14.41
C ILE A 420 -8.83 -23.07 13.11
N GLU A 421 -9.54 -24.06 12.57
CA GLU A 421 -10.34 -23.92 11.35
C GLU A 421 -11.35 -22.78 11.46
N GLY A 422 -11.91 -22.54 12.66
CA GLY A 422 -12.78 -21.41 12.89
C GLY A 422 -12.13 -20.05 12.63
N VAL A 423 -10.82 -19.93 12.83
CA VAL A 423 -10.04 -18.74 12.48
C VAL A 423 -9.80 -18.68 10.97
N PHE A 424 -9.52 -19.81 10.33
CA PHE A 424 -9.26 -19.84 8.90
C PHE A 424 -10.52 -19.58 8.07
N ILE A 425 -11.66 -20.12 8.45
CA ILE A 425 -12.96 -19.88 7.79
C ILE A 425 -13.36 -18.40 7.87
N LEU A 426 -12.97 -17.70 8.92
CA LEU A 426 -13.23 -16.26 9.06
C LEU A 426 -12.78 -15.43 7.85
N TYR A 427 -11.64 -15.78 7.24
CA TYR A 427 -11.08 -15.01 6.13
C TYR A 427 -11.97 -15.05 4.88
N PRO A 428 -12.28 -16.23 4.29
CA PRO A 428 -13.15 -16.29 3.11
C PRO A 428 -14.55 -15.76 3.38
N VAL A 429 -15.11 -15.95 4.58
CA VAL A 429 -16.43 -15.41 4.92
C VAL A 429 -16.40 -13.89 4.99
N SER A 430 -15.38 -13.30 5.62
CA SER A 430 -15.22 -11.84 5.66
C SER A 430 -14.97 -11.23 4.28
N TRP A 431 -14.22 -11.93 3.40
CA TRP A 431 -14.01 -11.51 2.01
C TRP A 431 -15.30 -11.62 1.19
N ALA A 432 -16.08 -12.68 1.38
CA ALA A 432 -17.38 -12.86 0.70
C ALA A 432 -18.37 -11.75 1.11
N LEU A 433 -18.42 -11.43 2.40
CA LEU A 433 -19.23 -10.31 2.90
C LEU A 433 -18.79 -8.98 2.26
N GLY A 434 -17.49 -8.69 2.27
CA GLY A 434 -16.94 -7.47 1.70
C GLY A 434 -17.17 -7.38 0.19
N ALA A 435 -16.89 -8.45 -0.56
CA ALA A 435 -17.13 -8.52 -2.00
C ALA A 435 -18.63 -8.35 -2.32
N GLY A 436 -19.52 -9.03 -1.59
CA GLY A 436 -20.97 -8.91 -1.75
C GLY A 436 -21.48 -7.48 -1.50
N LEU A 437 -21.02 -6.83 -0.43
CA LEU A 437 -21.36 -5.44 -0.13
C LEU A 437 -20.83 -4.47 -1.20
N MET A 438 -19.61 -4.69 -1.70
CA MET A 438 -19.05 -3.85 -2.78
C MET A 438 -19.80 -4.05 -4.10
N ILE A 439 -20.18 -5.29 -4.45
CA ILE A 439 -20.99 -5.57 -5.63
C ILE A 439 -22.36 -4.88 -5.51
N LEU A 440 -23.01 -5.02 -4.36
CA LEU A 440 -24.32 -4.38 -4.10
C LEU A 440 -24.23 -2.86 -4.21
N TYR A 441 -23.19 -2.27 -3.63
CA TYR A 441 -22.94 -0.83 -3.73
C TYR A 441 -22.66 -0.40 -5.17
N ALA A 442 -21.77 -1.11 -5.88
CA ALA A 442 -21.42 -0.80 -7.27
C ALA A 442 -22.63 -0.91 -8.20
N TRP A 443 -23.56 -1.84 -7.94
CA TRP A 443 -24.78 -2.04 -8.74
C TRP A 443 -25.85 -0.99 -8.41
N LYS A 444 -26.08 -0.68 -7.15
CA LYS A 444 -27.15 0.23 -6.71
C LYS A 444 -26.68 1.66 -6.45
N GLY A 445 -25.39 1.86 -6.22
CA GLY A 445 -24.83 3.16 -5.86
C GLY A 445 -24.68 4.10 -7.06
N LYS A 446 -24.76 5.40 -6.79
CA LYS A 446 -24.62 6.47 -7.78
C LYS A 446 -23.18 6.94 -7.98
N TRP A 447 -22.22 6.03 -7.76
CA TRP A 447 -20.79 6.38 -7.77
C TRP A 447 -20.27 6.82 -9.17
N MET A 448 -21.01 6.48 -10.22
CA MET A 448 -20.69 6.91 -11.59
C MET A 448 -21.46 8.16 -12.02
N GLU A 449 -22.27 8.76 -11.17
CA GLU A 449 -22.92 10.03 -11.50
C GLU A 449 -21.87 11.14 -11.55
N TYR A 450 -21.77 11.81 -12.68
CA TYR A 450 -20.85 12.92 -12.88
C TYR A 450 -21.36 14.15 -12.12
N HIS A 451 -20.69 14.45 -11.01
CA HIS A 451 -20.86 15.71 -10.31
C HIS A 451 -19.75 16.66 -10.78
N ALA A 452 -20.09 17.51 -11.75
CA ALA A 452 -19.22 18.54 -12.28
C ALA A 452 -18.82 19.57 -11.20
#